data_e42229354f362c5b468f712dcbb5d4e7
#
_entry.id   e42229354f362c5b468f712dcbb5d4e7
#
_cell.length_a   1.000
_cell.length_b   1.000
_cell.length_c   1.000
_cell.angle_alpha   90.00
_cell.angle_beta   90.00
_cell.angle_gamma   90.00
#
_symmetry.space_group_name_H-M   'P 1'
#
loop_
_entity.id
_entity.type
_entity.pdbx_description
1 polymer ?
#
loop_
_entity_poly.entity_id
_entity_poly.type
_entity_poly.pdbx_seq_one_letter_code
_entity_poly.pdbx_strand_id
1 'polypeptide(L)'
;QGTFVIKLVGDVRLTLCTTIDDYFDTMFCCTNFVGVVIDLSAVEGIDSTSLGLLAKLAIRAKRTYQLMPIVWCPNPDILRLLESMGFHQIFDIREALELTNEELDELAVKAADEASTRSKIIEAHRVLMNMNEKNRETFASLMSTLETC
;
A
#
# COMPACT_ATOMS: atom_id res chain seq x y z
N GLN A 1 -17.54 -7.13 -8.26
CA GLN A 1 -17.49 -7.60 -9.63
C GLN A 1 -16.38 -6.90 -10.39
N GLY A 2 -15.18 -7.46 -10.27
CA GLY A 2 -13.99 -6.87 -10.84
C GLY A 2 -13.41 -5.76 -9.98
N THR A 3 -14.10 -5.27 -8.96
CA THR A 3 -13.56 -4.34 -7.99
C THR A 3 -13.11 -5.13 -6.76
N PHE A 4 -11.83 -4.97 -6.43
CA PHE A 4 -11.24 -5.63 -5.26
C PHE A 4 -11.25 -4.68 -4.08
N VAL A 5 -11.69 -5.17 -2.93
CA VAL A 5 -11.65 -4.42 -1.67
C VAL A 5 -10.66 -5.10 -0.75
N ILE A 6 -9.64 -4.36 -0.34
CA ILE A 6 -8.60 -4.86 0.55
C ILE A 6 -8.74 -4.09 1.86
N LYS A 7 -9.13 -4.80 2.92
CA LYS A 7 -9.27 -4.21 4.24
C LYS A 7 -8.06 -4.59 5.09
N LEU A 8 -7.39 -3.58 5.61
CA LEU A 8 -6.29 -3.75 6.56
C LEU A 8 -6.80 -3.40 7.96
N VAL A 9 -6.36 -4.16 8.95
CA VAL A 9 -6.86 -4.03 10.33
C VAL A 9 -5.70 -3.92 11.29
N GLY A 10 -5.82 -3.01 12.26
CA GLY A 10 -4.87 -2.86 13.34
C GLY A 10 -3.59 -2.16 12.92
N ASP A 11 -2.47 -2.71 13.34
CA ASP A 11 -1.15 -2.16 13.12
C ASP A 11 -0.52 -2.84 11.92
N VAL A 12 -0.46 -2.13 10.80
CA VAL A 12 0.02 -2.69 9.53
C VAL A 12 1.53 -2.56 9.46
N ARG A 13 2.21 -3.68 9.49
CA ARG A 13 3.67 -3.77 9.60
C ARG A 13 4.26 -4.56 8.44
N LEU A 14 5.57 -4.45 8.30
CA LEU A 14 6.34 -5.11 7.25
C LEU A 14 6.17 -6.64 7.21
N THR A 15 5.73 -7.25 8.31
CA THR A 15 5.47 -8.70 8.35
C THR A 15 4.35 -9.14 7.41
N LEU A 16 3.48 -8.22 6.98
CA LEU A 16 2.41 -8.50 6.03
C LEU A 16 2.80 -8.22 4.58
N CYS A 17 3.98 -7.64 4.35
CA CYS A 17 4.34 -7.12 3.03
C CYS A 17 4.39 -8.18 1.94
N THR A 18 4.95 -9.36 2.23
CA THR A 18 5.01 -10.46 1.26
C THR A 18 3.59 -10.92 0.88
N THR A 19 2.72 -11.08 1.88
CA THR A 19 1.33 -11.50 1.67
C THR A 19 0.58 -10.50 0.81
N ILE A 20 0.71 -9.21 1.14
CA ILE A 20 0.02 -8.13 0.42
C ILE A 20 0.52 -8.03 -1.01
N ASP A 21 1.84 -8.06 -1.21
CA ASP A 21 2.44 -7.92 -2.53
C ASP A 21 2.05 -9.09 -3.45
N ASP A 22 2.06 -10.31 -2.94
CA ASP A 22 1.62 -11.49 -3.69
C ASP A 22 0.14 -11.42 -4.06
N TYR A 23 -0.68 -10.90 -3.15
CA TYR A 23 -2.10 -10.71 -3.42
C TYR A 23 -2.32 -9.68 -4.53
N PHE A 24 -1.55 -8.60 -4.53
CA PHE A 24 -1.62 -7.59 -5.58
C PHE A 24 -1.28 -8.20 -6.95
N ASP A 25 -0.25 -9.04 -7.02
CA ASP A 25 0.11 -9.73 -8.26
C ASP A 25 -1.05 -10.62 -8.75
N THR A 26 -1.68 -11.35 -7.85
CA THR A 26 -2.84 -12.18 -8.19
C THR A 26 -4.01 -11.34 -8.68
N MET A 27 -4.28 -10.24 -8.01
CA MET A 27 -5.36 -9.32 -8.36
C MET A 27 -5.17 -8.75 -9.77
N PHE A 28 -3.97 -8.31 -10.10
CA PHE A 28 -3.67 -7.75 -11.41
C PHE A 28 -3.67 -8.77 -12.54
N CYS A 29 -3.60 -10.06 -12.22
CA CYS A 29 -3.73 -11.12 -13.20
C CYS A 29 -5.19 -11.46 -13.53
N CYS A 30 -6.16 -10.95 -12.79
CA CYS A 30 -7.57 -11.18 -13.07
C CYS A 30 -8.01 -10.44 -14.32
N THR A 31 -8.68 -11.14 -15.24
CA THR A 31 -9.11 -10.58 -16.52
C THR A 31 -10.23 -9.57 -16.39
N ASN A 32 -10.99 -9.63 -15.29
CA ASN A 32 -12.12 -8.73 -15.04
C ASN A 32 -11.79 -7.64 -14.01
N PHE A 33 -10.52 -7.35 -13.78
CA PHE A 33 -10.09 -6.29 -12.87
C PHE A 33 -10.54 -4.93 -13.39
N VAL A 34 -11.35 -4.21 -12.59
CA VAL A 34 -11.84 -2.87 -12.96
C VAL A 34 -11.53 -1.81 -11.91
N GLY A 35 -11.10 -2.19 -10.71
CA GLY A 35 -10.73 -1.22 -9.70
C GLY A 35 -10.34 -1.87 -8.39
N VAL A 36 -9.78 -1.05 -7.49
CA VAL A 36 -9.38 -1.50 -6.16
C VAL A 36 -9.68 -0.42 -5.13
N VAL A 37 -10.22 -0.84 -4.00
CA VAL A 37 -10.47 0.00 -2.83
C VAL A 37 -9.64 -0.52 -1.68
N ILE A 38 -8.85 0.35 -1.08
CA ILE A 38 -8.07 0.04 0.12
C ILE A 38 -8.85 0.60 1.31
N ASP A 39 -9.33 -0.27 2.16
CA ASP A 39 -10.08 0.11 3.35
C ASP A 39 -9.13 0.19 4.55
N LEU A 40 -8.85 1.41 4.98
CA LEU A 40 -8.00 1.68 6.14
C LEU A 40 -8.82 2.11 7.37
N SER A 41 -10.13 1.90 7.34
CA SER A 41 -11.01 2.35 8.44
C SER A 41 -10.69 1.72 9.79
N ALA A 42 -10.14 0.52 9.79
CA ALA A 42 -9.78 -0.22 11.00
C ALA A 42 -8.26 -0.23 11.28
N VAL A 43 -7.50 0.58 10.55
CA VAL A 43 -6.03 0.67 10.74
C VAL A 43 -5.72 1.62 11.88
N GLU A 44 -4.89 1.17 12.82
CA GLU A 44 -4.42 1.97 13.95
C GLU A 44 -3.05 2.59 13.69
N GLY A 45 -2.24 1.93 12.88
CA GLY A 45 -0.91 2.40 12.50
C GLY A 45 -0.45 1.70 11.23
N ILE A 46 0.48 2.30 10.52
CA ILE A 46 1.03 1.72 9.29
C ILE A 46 2.48 2.17 9.15
N ASP A 47 3.38 1.23 8.90
CA ASP A 47 4.79 1.56 8.72
C ASP A 47 5.10 2.01 7.28
N SER A 48 6.28 2.60 7.09
CA SER A 48 6.69 3.16 5.80
C SER A 48 6.88 2.09 4.73
N THR A 49 7.26 0.87 5.11
CA THR A 49 7.38 -0.23 4.16
C THR A 49 6.02 -0.60 3.58
N SER A 50 5.01 -0.70 4.43
CA SER A 50 3.63 -0.97 4.01
C SER A 50 3.08 0.17 3.14
N LEU A 51 3.36 1.42 3.51
CA LEU A 51 2.99 2.58 2.69
C LEU A 51 3.62 2.51 1.30
N GLY A 52 4.89 2.13 1.21
CA GLY A 52 5.58 1.97 -0.06
C GLY A 52 4.94 0.91 -0.96
N LEU A 53 4.46 -0.18 -0.38
CA LEU A 53 3.74 -1.21 -1.14
C LEU A 53 2.39 -0.70 -1.66
N LEU A 54 1.67 0.08 -0.87
CA LEU A 54 0.43 0.70 -1.33
C LEU A 54 0.69 1.67 -2.46
N ALA A 55 1.76 2.46 -2.36
CA ALA A 55 2.16 3.36 -3.44
C ALA A 55 2.53 2.60 -4.72
N LYS A 56 3.25 1.49 -4.58
CA LYS A 56 3.59 0.61 -5.70
C LYS A 56 2.34 0.11 -6.42
N LEU A 57 1.34 -0.32 -5.66
CA LEU A 57 0.06 -0.75 -6.21
C LEU A 57 -0.61 0.36 -7.01
N ALA A 58 -0.67 1.57 -6.46
CA ALA A 58 -1.31 2.70 -7.13
C ALA A 58 -0.61 3.08 -8.43
N ILE A 59 0.72 3.09 -8.42
CA ILE A 59 1.53 3.42 -9.59
C ILE A 59 1.33 2.35 -10.67
N ARG A 60 1.32 1.08 -10.28
CA ARG A 60 1.09 -0.04 -11.19
C ARG A 60 -0.33 0.02 -11.80
N ALA A 61 -1.34 0.33 -11.00
CA ALA A 61 -2.72 0.44 -11.47
C ALA A 61 -2.87 1.56 -12.50
N LYS A 62 -2.23 2.70 -12.25
CA LYS A 62 -2.25 3.82 -13.19
C LYS A 62 -1.52 3.49 -14.49
N ARG A 63 -0.35 2.88 -14.39
CA ARG A 63 0.49 2.58 -15.56
C ARG A 63 -0.15 1.52 -16.46
N THR A 64 -0.72 0.47 -15.86
CA THR A 64 -1.24 -0.69 -16.59
C THR A 64 -2.69 -0.52 -17.02
N TYR A 65 -3.51 0.10 -16.17
CA TYR A 65 -4.97 0.16 -16.35
C TYR A 65 -5.52 1.59 -16.40
N GLN A 66 -4.69 2.61 -16.23
CA GLN A 66 -5.09 4.02 -16.14
C GLN A 66 -6.12 4.25 -15.03
N LEU A 67 -5.99 3.50 -13.93
CA LEU A 67 -6.90 3.56 -12.78
C LEU A 67 -6.23 4.24 -11.60
N MET A 68 -7.01 5.02 -10.86
CA MET A 68 -6.61 5.59 -9.58
C MET A 68 -7.35 4.84 -8.46
N PRO A 69 -6.64 4.04 -7.65
CA PRO A 69 -7.29 3.32 -6.56
C PRO A 69 -7.90 4.27 -5.54
N ILE A 70 -8.95 3.79 -4.88
CA ILE A 70 -9.61 4.52 -3.80
C ILE A 70 -9.04 4.06 -2.47
N VAL A 71 -8.73 5.00 -1.59
CA VAL A 71 -8.39 4.72 -0.20
C VAL A 71 -9.50 5.29 0.68
N TRP A 72 -10.09 4.43 1.50
CA TRP A 72 -11.06 4.85 2.50
C TRP A 72 -10.35 4.99 3.84
N CYS A 73 -10.23 6.22 4.32
CA CYS A 73 -9.45 6.52 5.53
C CYS A 73 -10.17 7.58 6.37
N PRO A 74 -11.07 7.16 7.28
CA PRO A 74 -11.76 8.11 8.16
C PRO A 74 -10.91 8.58 9.34
N ASN A 75 -9.84 7.87 9.70
CA ASN A 75 -8.97 8.22 10.82
C ASN A 75 -8.09 9.42 10.44
N PRO A 76 -8.24 10.58 11.12
CA PRO A 76 -7.48 11.77 10.76
C PRO A 76 -5.96 11.64 10.94
N ASP A 77 -5.49 10.81 11.85
CA ASP A 77 -4.05 10.60 12.06
C ASP A 77 -3.44 9.83 10.89
N ILE A 78 -4.12 8.79 10.43
CA ILE A 78 -3.67 8.02 9.25
C ILE A 78 -3.79 8.88 8.00
N LEU A 79 -4.88 9.64 7.85
CA LEU A 79 -5.06 10.54 6.73
C LEU A 79 -3.91 11.55 6.63
N ARG A 80 -3.52 12.12 7.76
CA ARG A 80 -2.42 13.08 7.82
C ARG A 80 -1.11 12.44 7.38
N LEU A 81 -0.88 11.20 7.80
CA LEU A 81 0.31 10.44 7.39
C LEU A 81 0.31 10.21 5.87
N LEU A 82 -0.81 9.80 5.29
CA LEU A 82 -0.93 9.60 3.84
C LEU A 82 -0.67 10.90 3.07
N GLU A 83 -1.24 11.99 3.52
CA GLU A 83 -1.05 13.30 2.90
C GLU A 83 0.40 13.75 2.98
N SER A 84 1.07 13.50 4.12
CA SER A 84 2.48 13.87 4.29
C SER A 84 3.40 13.13 3.33
N MET A 85 3.02 11.95 2.86
CA MET A 85 3.78 11.16 1.89
C MET A 85 3.43 11.48 0.43
N GLY A 86 2.44 12.34 0.19
CA GLY A 86 2.02 12.69 -1.16
C GLY A 86 1.00 11.73 -1.75
N PHE A 87 0.34 10.93 -0.94
CA PHE A 87 -0.59 9.88 -1.41
C PHE A 87 -1.83 10.44 -2.10
N HIS A 88 -2.20 11.68 -1.83
CA HIS A 88 -3.30 12.35 -2.53
C HIS A 88 -3.05 12.51 -4.04
N GLN A 89 -1.81 12.36 -4.49
CA GLN A 89 -1.43 12.43 -5.90
C GLN A 89 -1.64 11.10 -6.65
N ILE A 90 -1.67 9.99 -5.92
CA ILE A 90 -1.73 8.65 -6.51
C ILE A 90 -2.98 7.86 -6.11
N PHE A 91 -3.71 8.32 -5.11
CA PHE A 91 -4.95 7.70 -4.64
C PHE A 91 -6.08 8.71 -4.60
N ASP A 92 -7.30 8.24 -4.82
CA ASP A 92 -8.52 8.97 -4.50
C ASP A 92 -8.83 8.67 -3.03
N ILE A 93 -8.44 9.58 -2.13
CA ILE A 93 -8.59 9.38 -0.69
C ILE A 93 -9.95 9.91 -0.25
N ARG A 94 -10.74 9.06 0.40
CA ARG A 94 -12.07 9.40 0.88
C ARG A 94 -12.18 9.14 2.37
N GLU A 95 -12.85 10.05 3.08
CA GLU A 95 -13.12 9.91 4.51
C GLU A 95 -14.39 9.10 4.76
N ALA A 96 -15.31 9.08 3.81
CA ALA A 96 -16.53 8.30 3.89
C ALA A 96 -16.74 7.53 2.60
N LEU A 97 -17.13 6.27 2.71
CA LEU A 97 -17.38 5.41 1.57
C LEU A 97 -18.53 4.46 1.92
N GLU A 98 -19.53 4.42 1.05
CA GLU A 98 -20.59 3.44 1.16
C GLU A 98 -20.15 2.16 0.47
N LEU A 99 -19.78 1.16 1.28
CA LEU A 99 -19.48 -0.17 0.80
C LEU A 99 -20.70 -1.06 1.03
N THR A 100 -21.06 -1.83 0.03
CA THR A 100 -22.04 -2.89 0.20
C THR A 100 -21.42 -3.99 1.07
N ASN A 101 -22.27 -4.63 1.90
CA ASN A 101 -21.84 -5.72 2.77
C ASN A 101 -21.47 -6.96 1.92
N GLU A 102 -20.27 -6.99 1.43
CA GLU A 102 -19.72 -8.17 0.77
C GLU A 102 -18.87 -8.95 1.77
N GLU A 103 -18.91 -10.26 1.67
CA GLU A 103 -18.05 -11.11 2.49
C GLU A 103 -16.59 -10.88 2.13
N LEU A 104 -15.78 -10.64 3.16
CA LEU A 104 -14.34 -10.50 3.01
C LEU A 104 -13.66 -11.78 3.48
N ASP A 105 -12.81 -12.34 2.63
CA ASP A 105 -11.98 -13.48 2.98
C ASP A 105 -10.67 -12.98 3.60
N GLU A 106 -10.20 -13.70 4.60
CA GLU A 106 -8.89 -13.39 5.18
C GLU A 106 -7.77 -13.97 4.33
N LEU A 107 -6.69 -13.19 4.17
CA LEU A 107 -5.48 -13.67 3.53
C LEU A 107 -4.60 -14.38 4.55
N ALA A 108 -4.12 -15.56 4.21
CA ALA A 108 -3.15 -16.26 5.04
C ALA A 108 -1.81 -15.52 5.00
N VAL A 109 -1.24 -15.26 6.18
CA VAL A 109 0.05 -14.58 6.28
C VAL A 109 1.13 -15.55 5.83
N LYS A 110 1.94 -15.13 4.87
CA LYS A 110 3.07 -15.89 4.36
C LYS A 110 4.33 -15.55 5.12
N ALA A 111 5.07 -16.58 5.51
CA ALA A 111 6.39 -16.39 6.08
C ALA A 111 7.36 -15.89 5.00
N ALA A 112 8.23 -14.95 5.38
CA ALA A 112 9.27 -14.44 4.49
C ALA A 112 10.61 -14.56 5.19
N ASP A 113 11.66 -14.85 4.42
CA ASP A 113 13.01 -14.89 4.97
C ASP A 113 13.56 -13.45 5.11
N GLU A 114 14.70 -13.32 5.76
CA GLU A 114 15.33 -12.02 6.02
C GLU A 114 15.74 -11.30 4.72
N ALA A 115 16.27 -12.04 3.75
CA ALA A 115 16.69 -11.46 2.48
C ALA A 115 15.50 -10.93 1.68
N SER A 116 14.40 -11.70 1.63
CA SER A 116 13.17 -11.29 0.96
C SER A 116 12.56 -10.07 1.65
N THR A 117 12.55 -10.04 2.97
CA THR A 117 12.03 -8.91 3.75
C THR A 117 12.86 -7.66 3.49
N ARG A 118 14.19 -7.77 3.46
CA ARG A 118 15.07 -6.65 3.13
C ARG A 118 14.77 -6.10 1.74
N SER A 119 14.62 -6.97 0.74
CA SER A 119 14.30 -6.57 -0.63
C SER A 119 12.98 -5.79 -0.69
N LYS A 120 11.96 -6.23 0.05
CA LYS A 120 10.68 -5.54 0.12
C LYS A 120 10.80 -4.17 0.77
N ILE A 121 11.58 -4.05 1.84
CA ILE A 121 11.82 -2.78 2.51
C ILE A 121 12.50 -1.79 1.55
N ILE A 122 13.56 -2.22 0.87
CA ILE A 122 14.29 -1.39 -0.09
C ILE A 122 13.37 -0.95 -1.23
N GLU A 123 12.65 -1.88 -1.83
CA GLU A 123 11.72 -1.58 -2.92
C GLU A 123 10.67 -0.56 -2.50
N ALA A 124 10.04 -0.77 -1.34
CA ALA A 124 9.00 0.10 -0.83
C ALA A 124 9.50 1.53 -0.62
N HIS A 125 10.70 1.67 -0.04
CA HIS A 125 11.26 3.00 0.22
C HIS A 125 11.70 3.70 -1.06
N ARG A 126 12.21 2.95 -2.05
CA ARG A 126 12.52 3.53 -3.36
C ARG A 126 11.27 4.08 -4.03
N VAL A 127 10.15 3.37 -3.94
CA VAL A 127 8.89 3.85 -4.50
C VAL A 127 8.48 5.18 -3.84
N LEU A 128 8.54 5.25 -2.51
CA LEU A 128 8.21 6.48 -1.78
C LEU A 128 9.15 7.63 -2.13
N MET A 129 10.45 7.35 -2.24
CA MET A 129 11.46 8.36 -2.57
C MET A 129 11.28 8.91 -3.98
N ASN A 130 10.79 8.08 -4.91
CA ASN A 130 10.57 8.50 -6.30
C ASN A 130 9.30 9.34 -6.46
N MET A 131 8.45 9.42 -5.44
CA MET A 131 7.21 10.18 -5.51
C MET A 131 7.44 11.70 -5.42
N ASN A 132 8.33 12.13 -4.53
CA ASN A 132 8.63 13.55 -4.33
C ASN A 132 9.95 13.74 -3.58
N GLU A 133 10.46 14.97 -3.59
CA GLU A 133 11.75 15.33 -2.98
C GLU A 133 11.74 15.19 -1.46
N LYS A 134 10.62 15.53 -0.83
CA LYS A 134 10.48 15.40 0.62
C LYS A 134 10.66 13.96 1.07
N ASN A 135 10.03 13.02 0.36
CA ASN A 135 10.18 11.58 0.65
C ASN A 135 11.63 11.12 0.42
N ARG A 136 12.27 11.64 -0.63
CA ARG A 136 13.67 11.32 -0.93
C ARG A 136 14.58 11.71 0.23
N GLU A 137 14.43 12.92 0.73
CA GLU A 137 15.21 13.41 1.87
C GLU A 137 14.91 12.62 3.15
N THR A 138 13.63 12.31 3.38
CA THR A 138 13.19 11.60 4.58
C THR A 138 13.83 10.22 4.69
N PHE A 139 13.96 9.48 3.58
CA PHE A 139 14.40 8.09 3.59
C PHE A 139 15.85 7.87 3.10
N ALA A 140 16.55 8.92 2.70
CA ALA A 140 17.91 8.80 2.15
C ALA A 140 18.87 8.08 3.09
N SER A 141 18.86 8.44 4.37
CA SER A 141 19.74 7.86 5.39
C SER A 141 19.42 6.38 5.63
N LEU A 142 18.14 6.03 5.73
CA LEU A 142 17.72 4.66 5.88
C LEU A 142 18.14 3.80 4.69
N MET A 143 17.97 4.29 3.47
CA MET A 143 18.33 3.57 2.26
C MET A 143 19.84 3.35 2.16
N SER A 144 20.62 4.34 2.53
CA SER A 144 22.07 4.21 2.57
C SER A 144 22.48 3.07 3.51
N THR A 145 21.86 2.98 4.68
CA THR A 145 22.13 1.91 5.65
C THR A 145 21.70 0.54 5.11
N LEU A 146 20.53 0.44 4.52
CA LEU A 146 20.00 -0.82 3.99
C LEU A 146 20.80 -1.36 2.81
N GLU A 147 21.27 -0.47 1.93
CA GLU A 147 22.00 -0.87 0.72
C GLU A 147 23.46 -1.25 0.98
N THR A 148 24.02 -0.79 2.08
CA THR A 148 25.44 -1.07 2.42
C THR A 148 25.63 -2.30 3.31
N CYS A 149 24.56 -2.89 3.80
CA CYS A 149 24.64 -4.09 4.64
C CYS A 149 24.66 -5.37 3.86
#